data_1e9fda1badbe3c3eb51f0105e40eebc9
#
_entry.id   1e9fda1badbe3c3eb51f0105e40eebc9
#
_cell.length_a   1.000
_cell.length_b   1.000
_cell.length_c   1.000
_cell.angle_alpha   90.00
_cell.angle_beta   90.00
_cell.angle_gamma   90.00
#
_symmetry.space_group_name_H-M   'P 1'
#
loop_
_entity.id
_entity.type
_entity.pdbx_description
1 polymer ?
#
loop_
_entity_poly.entity_id
_entity_poly.type
_entity_poly.pdbx_seq_one_letter_code
_entity_poly.pdbx_strand_id
1 'polypeptide(L)'
;MPVHRVTLLAWVRLLVLLLLVGGCAPIISEYSIDAYKNATSLKAETLALIDRSGEKYGKLKPEIDALTTRIDAAYEFAAGLPQNQLAAEQWQLLRNPEGNLYGGLVGVWRKQGTVSAAYRSGKKFEIAAAFDRIICLEVNKKDSQTCKAVTAASQ
;
A
#
# COMPACT_ATOMS: atom_id res chain seq x y z
N MET A 1 15.93 -48.68 41.94
CA MET A 1 15.27 -47.37 41.75
C MET A 1 15.48 -46.78 40.33
N PRO A 2 15.02 -47.44 39.26
CA PRO A 2 15.18 -46.90 37.89
C PRO A 2 13.93 -46.17 37.35
N VAL A 3 12.77 -46.29 38.00
CA VAL A 3 11.48 -45.81 37.46
C VAL A 3 11.41 -44.28 37.31
N HIS A 4 12.02 -43.53 38.19
CA HIS A 4 12.00 -42.04 38.14
C HIS A 4 12.82 -41.45 37.01
N ARG A 5 13.84 -42.13 36.50
CA ARG A 5 14.63 -41.65 35.37
C ARG A 5 13.90 -41.78 34.04
N VAL A 6 13.09 -42.81 33.86
CA VAL A 6 12.30 -43.05 32.65
C VAL A 6 11.15 -42.06 32.52
N THR A 7 10.49 -41.75 33.64
CA THR A 7 9.44 -40.74 33.67
C THR A 7 9.96 -39.35 33.38
N LEU A 8 11.11 -38.95 33.97
CA LEU A 8 11.72 -37.65 33.71
C LEU A 8 12.11 -37.44 32.23
N LEU A 9 12.70 -38.45 31.62
CA LEU A 9 13.05 -38.43 30.19
C LEU A 9 11.81 -38.36 29.28
N ALA A 10 10.70 -39.00 29.64
CA ALA A 10 9.44 -38.91 28.93
C ALA A 10 8.86 -37.50 29.01
N TRP A 11 8.88 -36.86 30.16
CA TRP A 11 8.41 -35.49 30.34
C TRP A 11 9.28 -34.46 29.58
N VAL A 12 10.61 -34.63 29.61
CA VAL A 12 11.52 -33.75 28.82
C VAL A 12 11.29 -33.91 27.33
N ARG A 13 11.08 -35.12 26.80
CA ARG A 13 10.75 -35.35 25.40
C ARG A 13 9.42 -34.72 24.99
N LEU A 14 8.40 -34.82 25.86
CA LEU A 14 7.10 -34.20 25.62
C LEU A 14 7.21 -32.68 25.61
N LEU A 15 8.02 -32.09 26.51
CA LEU A 15 8.25 -30.64 26.54
C LEU A 15 9.00 -30.13 25.32
N VAL A 16 10.00 -30.88 24.86
CA VAL A 16 10.74 -30.56 23.60
C VAL A 16 9.83 -30.68 22.38
N LEU A 17 8.95 -31.69 22.35
CA LEU A 17 7.99 -31.83 21.26
C LEU A 17 6.98 -30.67 21.22
N LEU A 18 6.52 -30.21 22.38
CA LEU A 18 5.62 -29.05 22.52
C LEU A 18 6.30 -27.74 22.09
N LEU A 19 7.61 -27.58 22.31
CA LEU A 19 8.37 -26.41 21.86
C LEU A 19 8.60 -26.39 20.33
N LEU A 20 8.59 -27.54 19.67
CA LEU A 20 8.74 -27.65 18.21
C LEU A 20 7.45 -27.36 17.44
N VAL A 21 6.28 -27.33 18.10
CA VAL A 21 4.99 -26.95 17.52
C VAL A 21 4.75 -25.45 17.59
N GLY A 22 5.75 -24.66 18.07
CA GLY A 22 5.72 -23.19 18.09
C GLY A 22 5.47 -22.65 16.69
N GLY A 23 4.22 -22.24 16.45
CA GLY A 23 3.61 -21.95 15.16
C GLY A 23 4.48 -21.10 14.26
N CYS A 24 4.61 -21.53 13.03
CA CYS A 24 4.96 -20.66 11.92
C CYS A 24 3.88 -19.57 11.84
N ALA A 25 4.11 -18.43 12.46
CA ALA A 25 3.32 -17.24 12.18
C ALA A 25 3.42 -16.98 10.67
N PRO A 26 2.31 -16.70 9.95
CA PRO A 26 2.38 -16.42 8.53
C PRO A 26 3.30 -15.22 8.32
N ILE A 27 4.32 -15.40 7.48
CA ILE A 27 5.35 -14.38 7.20
C ILE A 27 4.81 -13.27 6.28
N ILE A 28 3.58 -13.42 5.79
CA ILE A 28 2.98 -12.54 4.79
C ILE A 28 1.57 -12.17 5.25
N SER A 29 1.22 -10.87 5.10
CA SER A 29 -0.13 -10.36 5.35
C SER A 29 -1.17 -11.16 4.55
N GLU A 30 -2.29 -11.48 5.17
CA GLU A 30 -3.42 -12.07 4.47
C GLU A 30 -4.06 -11.04 3.51
N TYR A 31 -4.75 -11.55 2.48
CA TYR A 31 -5.54 -10.72 1.57
C TYR A 31 -6.59 -9.92 2.35
N SER A 32 -6.61 -8.61 2.14
CA SER A 32 -7.60 -7.71 2.71
C SER A 32 -8.50 -7.15 1.61
N ILE A 33 -9.78 -7.54 1.63
CA ILE A 33 -10.78 -7.01 0.68
C ILE A 33 -10.94 -5.50 0.83
N ASP A 34 -10.77 -4.96 2.03
CA ASP A 34 -10.90 -3.53 2.29
C ASP A 34 -9.68 -2.76 1.76
N ALA A 35 -8.46 -3.29 1.90
CA ALA A 35 -7.28 -2.71 1.28
C ALA A 35 -7.42 -2.67 -0.25
N TYR A 36 -7.89 -3.75 -0.86
CA TYR A 36 -8.14 -3.81 -2.30
C TYR A 36 -9.21 -2.81 -2.75
N LYS A 37 -10.36 -2.73 -2.06
CA LYS A 37 -11.43 -1.78 -2.36
C LYS A 37 -10.97 -0.33 -2.20
N ASN A 38 -10.22 -0.02 -1.14
CA ASN A 38 -9.65 1.30 -0.94
C ASN A 38 -8.75 1.68 -2.11
N ALA A 39 -7.81 0.81 -2.51
CA ALA A 39 -6.88 1.09 -3.60
C ALA A 39 -7.61 1.31 -4.94
N THR A 40 -8.58 0.48 -5.27
CA THR A 40 -9.33 0.59 -6.54
C THR A 40 -10.21 1.83 -6.60
N SER A 41 -10.93 2.16 -5.51
CA SER A 41 -11.77 3.37 -5.43
C SER A 41 -10.93 4.63 -5.49
N LEU A 42 -9.85 4.69 -4.68
CA LEU A 42 -8.97 5.86 -4.65
C LEU A 42 -8.23 6.05 -5.98
N LYS A 43 -7.86 4.98 -6.69
CA LYS A 43 -7.34 5.09 -8.07
C LYS A 43 -8.33 5.82 -8.96
N ALA A 44 -9.58 5.36 -9.02
CA ALA A 44 -10.60 5.95 -9.91
C ALA A 44 -10.84 7.43 -9.58
N GLU A 45 -11.01 7.77 -8.30
CA GLU A 45 -11.23 9.14 -7.85
C GLU A 45 -10.02 10.04 -8.11
N THR A 46 -8.81 9.55 -7.84
CA THR A 46 -7.58 10.30 -8.10
C THR A 46 -7.43 10.63 -9.57
N LEU A 47 -7.65 9.65 -10.47
CA LEU A 47 -7.54 9.88 -11.90
C LEU A 47 -8.61 10.85 -12.42
N ALA A 48 -9.83 10.77 -11.90
CA ALA A 48 -10.90 11.72 -12.23
C ALA A 48 -10.57 13.15 -11.75
N LEU A 49 -9.99 13.31 -10.56
CA LEU A 49 -9.54 14.61 -10.06
C LEU A 49 -8.37 15.16 -10.87
N ILE A 50 -7.42 14.31 -11.29
CA ILE A 50 -6.30 14.70 -12.14
C ILE A 50 -6.81 15.24 -13.48
N ASP A 51 -7.83 14.65 -14.09
CA ASP A 51 -8.41 15.14 -15.34
C ASP A 51 -8.93 16.58 -15.22
N ARG A 52 -9.32 17.00 -14.03
CA ARG A 52 -9.79 18.34 -13.72
C ARG A 52 -8.69 19.30 -13.23
N SER A 53 -7.44 18.86 -13.14
CA SER A 53 -6.36 19.70 -12.61
C SER A 53 -5.96 20.89 -13.52
N GLY A 54 -6.55 21.00 -14.70
CA GLY A 54 -6.54 22.23 -15.51
C GLY A 54 -7.45 23.34 -14.96
N GLU A 55 -8.37 23.05 -14.07
CA GLU A 55 -9.17 24.03 -13.33
C GLU A 55 -8.34 24.68 -12.21
N LYS A 56 -8.81 25.84 -11.73
CA LYS A 56 -8.14 26.54 -10.64
C LYS A 56 -8.13 25.72 -9.36
N TYR A 57 -6.96 25.55 -8.74
CA TYR A 57 -6.78 24.80 -7.47
C TYR A 57 -7.80 25.21 -6.41
N GLY A 58 -8.00 26.52 -6.19
CA GLY A 58 -8.92 27.03 -5.17
C GLY A 58 -10.38 26.60 -5.36
N LYS A 59 -10.80 26.36 -6.61
CA LYS A 59 -12.14 25.86 -6.91
C LYS A 59 -12.35 24.41 -6.46
N LEU A 60 -11.30 23.59 -6.58
CA LEU A 60 -11.34 22.16 -6.28
C LEU A 60 -10.71 21.80 -4.94
N LYS A 61 -10.25 22.80 -4.18
CA LYS A 61 -9.58 22.58 -2.90
C LYS A 61 -10.35 21.66 -1.94
N PRO A 62 -11.68 21.78 -1.75
CA PRO A 62 -12.40 20.86 -0.88
C PRO A 62 -12.34 19.40 -1.35
N GLU A 63 -12.42 19.15 -2.66
CA GLU A 63 -12.31 17.82 -3.24
C GLU A 63 -10.89 17.26 -3.11
N ILE A 64 -9.87 18.10 -3.33
CA ILE A 64 -8.46 17.76 -3.17
C ILE A 64 -8.17 17.37 -1.72
N ASP A 65 -8.63 18.18 -0.75
CA ASP A 65 -8.40 17.93 0.67
C ASP A 65 -9.10 16.63 1.11
N ALA A 66 -10.33 16.39 0.67
CA ALA A 66 -11.08 15.18 0.99
C ALA A 66 -10.38 13.93 0.44
N LEU A 67 -9.90 13.97 -0.82
CA LEU A 67 -9.17 12.87 -1.43
C LEU A 67 -7.82 12.64 -0.74
N THR A 68 -7.09 13.70 -0.40
CA THR A 68 -5.83 13.61 0.33
C THR A 68 -6.03 12.91 1.67
N THR A 69 -7.05 13.32 2.45
CA THR A 69 -7.39 12.67 3.73
C THR A 69 -7.68 11.17 3.56
N ARG A 70 -8.38 10.80 2.49
CA ARG A 70 -8.68 9.37 2.22
C ARG A 70 -7.45 8.58 1.79
N ILE A 71 -6.53 9.17 1.04
CA ILE A 71 -5.24 8.56 0.70
C ILE A 71 -4.39 8.39 1.97
N ASP A 72 -4.39 9.38 2.86
CA ASP A 72 -3.71 9.28 4.15
C ASP A 72 -4.31 8.16 5.02
N ALA A 73 -5.62 8.06 5.09
CA ALA A 73 -6.30 6.97 5.81
C ALA A 73 -5.98 5.58 5.22
N ALA A 74 -5.88 5.47 3.88
CA ALA A 74 -5.48 4.23 3.24
C ALA A 74 -4.03 3.84 3.54
N TYR A 75 -3.12 4.81 3.64
CA TYR A 75 -1.77 4.58 4.12
C TYR A 75 -1.75 4.06 5.56
N GLU A 76 -2.45 4.73 6.49
CA GLU A 76 -2.51 4.31 7.90
C GLU A 76 -3.12 2.90 8.02
N PHE A 77 -4.15 2.60 7.23
CA PHE A 77 -4.72 1.26 7.16
C PHE A 77 -3.67 0.23 6.70
N ALA A 78 -2.97 0.51 5.60
CA ALA A 78 -1.96 -0.39 5.05
C ALA A 78 -0.78 -0.57 6.02
N ALA A 79 -0.33 0.49 6.68
CA ALA A 79 0.76 0.48 7.66
C ALA A 79 0.39 -0.27 8.96
N GLY A 80 -0.89 -0.26 9.33
CA GLY A 80 -1.41 -0.98 10.50
C GLY A 80 -1.59 -2.49 10.28
N LEU A 81 -1.59 -2.96 9.04
CA LEU A 81 -1.70 -4.39 8.76
C LEU A 81 -0.37 -5.11 9.00
N PRO A 82 -0.36 -6.25 9.72
CA PRO A 82 0.86 -7.03 9.94
C PRO A 82 1.51 -7.41 8.61
N GLN A 83 2.84 -7.26 8.52
CA GLN A 83 3.65 -7.69 7.37
C GLN A 83 3.23 -7.10 6.02
N ASN A 84 2.69 -5.87 6.03
CA ASN A 84 2.21 -5.15 4.86
C ASN A 84 3.13 -3.98 4.46
N GLN A 85 4.41 -3.99 4.87
CA GLN A 85 5.35 -2.88 4.68
C GLN A 85 5.46 -2.45 3.21
N LEU A 86 5.53 -3.40 2.27
CA LEU A 86 5.68 -3.07 0.84
C LEU A 86 4.49 -2.25 0.30
N ALA A 87 3.26 -2.59 0.70
CA ALA A 87 2.09 -1.81 0.29
C ALA A 87 2.07 -0.43 0.99
N ALA A 88 2.40 -0.38 2.28
CA ALA A 88 2.53 0.88 3.02
C ALA A 88 3.57 1.82 2.41
N GLU A 89 4.73 1.29 1.99
CA GLU A 89 5.76 2.06 1.28
C GLU A 89 5.23 2.66 -0.04
N GLN A 90 4.44 1.92 -0.82
CA GLN A 90 3.85 2.45 -2.05
C GLN A 90 2.84 3.57 -1.77
N TRP A 91 2.00 3.42 -0.73
CA TRP A 91 1.12 4.49 -0.28
C TRP A 91 1.90 5.71 0.19
N GLN A 92 3.01 5.51 0.92
CA GLN A 92 3.89 6.61 1.35
C GLN A 92 4.47 7.36 0.16
N LEU A 93 4.94 6.65 -0.88
CA LEU A 93 5.44 7.28 -2.11
C LEU A 93 4.34 8.07 -2.82
N LEU A 94 3.12 7.51 -2.90
CA LEU A 94 1.98 8.17 -3.55
C LEU A 94 1.59 9.49 -2.87
N ARG A 95 1.53 9.50 -1.53
CA ARG A 95 1.05 10.64 -0.74
C ARG A 95 2.12 11.71 -0.46
N ASN A 96 3.41 11.39 -0.59
CA ASN A 96 4.51 12.27 -0.21
C ASN A 96 4.42 13.64 -0.94
N PRO A 97 4.27 14.76 -0.21
CA PRO A 97 4.16 16.09 -0.81
C PRO A 97 5.46 16.56 -1.50
N GLU A 98 6.62 16.04 -1.06
CA GLU A 98 7.93 16.28 -1.68
C GLU A 98 8.24 15.26 -2.78
N GLY A 99 7.34 14.32 -3.02
CA GLY A 99 7.50 13.26 -4.00
C GLY A 99 7.05 13.69 -5.39
N ASN A 100 7.05 12.71 -6.30
CA ASN A 100 6.76 12.94 -7.71
C ASN A 100 5.36 12.44 -8.14
N LEU A 101 4.60 11.85 -7.21
CA LEU A 101 3.28 11.30 -7.47
C LEU A 101 2.17 12.27 -7.00
N TYR A 102 1.08 11.74 -6.47
CA TYR A 102 -0.11 12.52 -6.11
C TYR A 102 0.20 13.71 -5.18
N GLY A 103 0.94 13.49 -4.10
CA GLY A 103 1.30 14.58 -3.18
C GLY A 103 2.06 15.70 -3.86
N GLY A 104 3.06 15.37 -4.67
CA GLY A 104 3.83 16.35 -5.45
C GLY A 104 3.00 17.06 -6.52
N LEU A 105 2.09 16.34 -7.22
CA LEU A 105 1.16 16.96 -8.16
C LEU A 105 0.28 18.02 -7.47
N VAL A 106 -0.29 17.70 -6.30
CA VAL A 106 -1.10 18.64 -5.51
C VAL A 106 -0.27 19.87 -5.12
N GLY A 107 0.99 19.67 -4.74
CA GLY A 107 1.94 20.76 -4.45
C GLY A 107 2.16 21.69 -5.65
N VAL A 108 2.41 21.13 -6.83
CA VAL A 108 2.58 21.88 -8.08
C VAL A 108 1.29 22.61 -8.44
N TRP A 109 0.14 21.95 -8.37
CA TRP A 109 -1.16 22.54 -8.69
C TRP A 109 -1.49 23.71 -7.77
N ARG A 110 -1.26 23.54 -6.46
CA ARG A 110 -1.45 24.64 -5.47
C ARG A 110 -0.56 25.85 -5.78
N LYS A 111 0.72 25.61 -6.14
CA LYS A 111 1.70 26.66 -6.42
C LYS A 111 1.40 27.41 -7.73
N GLN A 112 0.98 26.68 -8.77
CA GLN A 112 0.75 27.23 -10.11
C GLN A 112 -0.70 27.70 -10.35
N GLY A 113 -1.62 27.28 -9.49
CA GLY A 113 -3.06 27.56 -9.64
C GLY A 113 -3.77 26.61 -10.63
N THR A 114 -3.11 26.20 -11.69
CA THR A 114 -3.58 25.24 -12.70
C THR A 114 -2.42 24.36 -13.18
N VAL A 115 -2.74 23.23 -13.78
CA VAL A 115 -1.73 22.29 -14.31
C VAL A 115 -1.88 22.19 -15.84
N SER A 116 -0.75 22.24 -16.58
CA SER A 116 -0.76 22.11 -18.02
C SER A 116 -1.25 20.73 -18.49
N ALA A 117 -1.84 20.65 -19.69
CA ALA A 117 -2.36 19.39 -20.21
C ALA A 117 -1.26 18.32 -20.36
N ALA A 118 -0.08 18.69 -20.82
CA ALA A 118 1.04 17.76 -20.99
C ALA A 118 1.52 17.20 -19.63
N TYR A 119 1.73 18.08 -18.62
CA TYR A 119 2.12 17.66 -17.29
C TYR A 119 1.05 16.77 -16.63
N ARG A 120 -0.23 17.14 -16.75
CA ARG A 120 -1.38 16.36 -16.26
C ARG A 120 -1.40 14.96 -16.86
N SER A 121 -1.24 14.84 -18.19
CA SER A 121 -1.26 13.56 -18.89
C SER A 121 -0.12 12.64 -18.41
N GLY A 122 1.10 13.16 -18.30
CA GLY A 122 2.24 12.41 -17.77
C GLY A 122 2.00 11.95 -16.33
N LYS A 123 1.55 12.86 -15.47
CA LYS A 123 1.27 12.54 -14.06
C LYS A 123 0.13 11.54 -13.88
N LYS A 124 -0.91 11.63 -14.70
CA LYS A 124 -1.99 10.65 -14.71
C LYS A 124 -1.48 9.24 -14.97
N PHE A 125 -0.58 9.07 -15.93
CA PHE A 125 0.04 7.79 -16.25
C PHE A 125 0.88 7.26 -15.09
N GLU A 126 1.81 8.08 -14.54
CA GLU A 126 2.68 7.71 -13.43
C GLU A 126 1.87 7.33 -12.18
N ILE A 127 0.86 8.11 -11.83
CA ILE A 127 0.02 7.88 -10.65
C ILE A 127 -0.87 6.65 -10.84
N ALA A 128 -1.40 6.43 -12.06
CA ALA A 128 -2.15 5.20 -12.36
C ALA A 128 -1.28 3.95 -12.15
N ALA A 129 -0.03 3.96 -12.64
CA ALA A 129 0.91 2.87 -12.47
C ALA A 129 1.27 2.64 -10.99
N ALA A 130 1.39 3.70 -10.18
CA ALA A 130 1.62 3.59 -8.74
C ALA A 130 0.44 2.90 -8.04
N PHE A 131 -0.80 3.25 -8.38
CA PHE A 131 -1.98 2.56 -7.88
C PHE A 131 -2.05 1.10 -8.35
N ASP A 132 -1.69 0.81 -9.61
CA ASP A 132 -1.67 -0.57 -10.12
C ASP A 132 -0.69 -1.43 -9.34
N ARG A 133 0.45 -0.86 -8.95
CA ARG A 133 1.40 -1.54 -8.07
C ARG A 133 0.82 -1.79 -6.67
N ILE A 134 0.14 -0.82 -6.06
CA ILE A 134 -0.55 -1.01 -4.78
C ILE A 134 -1.58 -2.14 -4.90
N ILE A 135 -2.45 -2.09 -5.90
CA ILE A 135 -3.47 -3.09 -6.15
C ILE A 135 -2.86 -4.47 -6.36
N CYS A 136 -1.78 -4.56 -7.15
CA CYS A 136 -1.05 -5.80 -7.37
C CYS A 136 -0.55 -6.39 -6.05
N LEU A 137 0.06 -5.57 -5.18
CA LEU A 137 0.56 -6.00 -3.87
C LEU A 137 -0.57 -6.46 -2.95
N GLU A 138 -1.74 -5.84 -3.02
CA GLU A 138 -2.91 -6.25 -2.23
C GLU A 138 -3.49 -7.60 -2.69
N VAL A 139 -3.44 -7.90 -4.00
CA VAL A 139 -3.94 -9.16 -4.57
C VAL A 139 -2.91 -10.29 -4.44
N ASN A 140 -1.63 -10.00 -4.63
CA ASN A 140 -0.55 -10.99 -4.69
C ASN A 140 0.30 -11.00 -3.42
N LYS A 141 -0.32 -11.01 -2.24
CA LYS A 141 0.38 -10.99 -0.94
C LYS A 141 1.46 -12.07 -0.82
N LYS A 142 1.24 -13.25 -1.41
CA LYS A 142 2.17 -14.39 -1.34
C LYS A 142 3.32 -14.31 -2.34
N ASP A 143 3.19 -13.51 -3.40
CA ASP A 143 4.20 -13.36 -4.45
C ASP A 143 4.30 -11.90 -4.91
N SER A 144 4.88 -11.07 -4.06
CA SER A 144 5.11 -9.66 -4.33
C SER A 144 6.13 -9.41 -5.45
N GLN A 145 6.92 -10.42 -5.85
CA GLN A 145 7.89 -10.30 -6.95
C GLN A 145 7.17 -10.10 -8.29
N THR A 146 6.00 -10.73 -8.47
CA THR A 146 5.15 -10.54 -9.65
C THR A 146 4.79 -9.07 -9.87
N CYS A 147 4.68 -8.27 -8.80
CA CYS A 147 4.32 -6.87 -8.86
C CYS A 147 5.47 -5.94 -9.30
N LYS A 148 6.72 -6.43 -9.36
CA LYS A 148 7.86 -5.65 -9.88
C LYS A 148 7.79 -5.48 -11.40
N ALA A 149 7.23 -6.45 -12.12
CA ALA A 149 7.11 -6.44 -13.57
C ALA A 149 6.14 -5.37 -14.08
N VAL A 150 5.13 -5.01 -13.29
CA VAL A 150 4.12 -4.00 -13.65
C VAL A 150 4.76 -2.62 -13.86
N THR A 151 5.85 -2.31 -13.13
CA THR A 151 6.60 -1.05 -13.25
C THR A 151 7.54 -1.02 -14.46
N ALA A 152 8.03 -2.17 -14.91
CA ALA A 152 8.97 -2.25 -16.04
C ALA A 152 8.27 -2.17 -17.41
N ALA A 153 6.99 -2.55 -17.49
CA ALA A 153 6.21 -2.50 -18.72
C ALA A 153 5.62 -1.11 -19.03
N SER A 154 5.77 -0.15 -18.10
CA SER A 154 5.23 1.22 -18.19
C SER A 154 6.32 2.29 -18.38
N GLN A 155 7.55 1.90 -18.65
CA GLN A 155 8.66 2.79 -19.07
C GLN A 155 8.92 2.65 -20.58
#